data_c2078e081e08f1258d7d3d68afae816c
#
_entry.id   c2078e081e08f1258d7d3d68afae816c
#
_cell.length_a   1.000
_cell.length_b   1.000
_cell.length_c   1.000
_cell.angle_alpha   90.00
_cell.angle_beta   90.00
_cell.angle_gamma   90.00
#
_symmetry.space_group_name_H-M   'P 1'
#
loop_
_entity.id
_entity.type
_entity.pdbx_description
1 polymer ?
#
loop_
_entity_poly.entity_id
_entity_poly.type
_entity_poly.pdbx_seq_one_letter_code
_entity_poly.pdbx_strand_id
1 'polypeptide(L)'
;MKKWIVITWLILLFSAVAALFWYSDWVYQQPTPVPENYQTTNFGQLITLKAPLAALKNKPLFLHFFNPDCPCSRFNIKNFKSLVKQYNTQVNFSVVVMTTKNYTIEEIQKKFDLNIPVLFDSAIATSCGVYSTPQAVLLDNDHKLYYRGNYNKSRYCTEEKTNYAKMAITGLLNDHATIAFNKSALQAYGCQLPNCTK
;
A
#
# COMPACT_ATOMS: atom_id res chain seq x y z
N MET A 1 -30.63 12.80 -41.85
CA MET A 1 -30.48 13.66 -40.66
C MET A 1 -30.51 12.90 -39.35
N LYS A 2 -31.55 12.09 -39.02
CA LYS A 2 -31.68 11.37 -37.74
C LYS A 2 -30.48 10.45 -37.42
N LYS A 3 -29.91 9.73 -38.36
CA LYS A 3 -28.76 8.83 -38.18
C LYS A 3 -27.50 9.58 -37.73
N TRP A 4 -27.22 10.73 -38.33
CA TRP A 4 -26.07 11.55 -37.95
C TRP A 4 -26.19 12.13 -36.53
N ILE A 5 -27.38 12.54 -36.12
CA ILE A 5 -27.65 13.03 -34.74
C ILE A 5 -27.35 11.90 -33.76
N VAL A 6 -27.82 10.69 -34.00
CA VAL A 6 -27.56 9.53 -33.15
C VAL A 6 -26.05 9.23 -33.06
N ILE A 7 -25.36 9.21 -34.19
CA ILE A 7 -23.92 8.95 -34.25
C ILE A 7 -23.15 10.04 -33.42
N THR A 8 -23.46 11.31 -33.65
CA THR A 8 -22.82 12.40 -32.90
C THR A 8 -23.07 12.27 -31.40
N TRP A 9 -24.28 11.93 -31.00
CA TRP A 9 -24.61 11.74 -29.61
C TRP A 9 -23.84 10.58 -28.96
N LEU A 10 -23.72 9.44 -29.67
CA LEU A 10 -22.92 8.30 -29.24
C LEU A 10 -21.44 8.66 -29.09
N ILE A 11 -20.87 9.39 -30.03
CA ILE A 11 -19.47 9.85 -29.96
C ILE A 11 -19.27 10.73 -28.74
N LEU A 12 -20.17 11.68 -28.47
CA LEU A 12 -20.08 12.53 -27.30
C LEU A 12 -20.17 11.75 -26.00
N LEU A 13 -21.08 10.79 -25.93
CA LEU A 13 -21.23 9.92 -24.75
C LEU A 13 -19.98 9.06 -24.51
N PHE A 14 -19.44 8.41 -25.53
CA PHE A 14 -18.19 7.63 -25.39
C PHE A 14 -17.01 8.50 -25.03
N SER A 15 -16.90 9.70 -25.61
CA SER A 15 -15.84 10.65 -25.27
C SER A 15 -15.94 11.13 -23.81
N ALA A 16 -17.14 11.39 -23.31
CA ALA A 16 -17.37 11.76 -21.91
C ALA A 16 -16.98 10.63 -20.96
N VAL A 17 -17.40 9.40 -21.25
CA VAL A 17 -17.03 8.21 -20.46
C VAL A 17 -15.52 8.01 -20.46
N ALA A 18 -14.86 8.08 -21.62
CA ALA A 18 -13.42 7.96 -21.73
C ALA A 18 -12.68 9.04 -20.94
N ALA A 19 -13.15 10.28 -21.00
CA ALA A 19 -12.59 11.40 -20.24
C ALA A 19 -12.73 11.21 -18.71
N LEU A 20 -13.88 10.70 -18.26
CA LEU A 20 -14.11 10.40 -16.84
C LEU A 20 -13.17 9.29 -16.33
N PHE A 21 -13.02 8.21 -17.11
CA PHE A 21 -12.07 7.14 -16.75
C PHE A 21 -10.63 7.63 -16.73
N TRP A 22 -10.23 8.38 -17.76
CA TRP A 22 -8.90 8.97 -17.82
C TRP A 22 -8.62 9.87 -16.62
N TYR A 23 -9.53 10.80 -16.32
CA TYR A 23 -9.40 11.71 -15.19
C TYR A 23 -9.31 10.97 -13.87
N SER A 24 -10.18 9.97 -13.65
CA SER A 24 -10.17 9.14 -12.45
C SER A 24 -8.85 8.40 -12.26
N ASP A 25 -8.31 7.81 -13.33
CA ASP A 25 -7.04 7.07 -13.24
C ASP A 25 -5.86 8.01 -13.01
N TRP A 26 -5.83 9.14 -13.70
CA TRP A 26 -4.79 10.17 -13.54
C TRP A 26 -4.73 10.74 -12.11
N VAL A 27 -5.88 11.05 -11.51
CA VAL A 27 -5.95 11.56 -10.12
C VAL A 27 -5.32 10.58 -9.14
N TYR A 28 -5.58 9.28 -9.28
CA TYR A 28 -5.02 8.28 -8.37
C TYR A 28 -3.55 7.93 -8.64
N GLN A 29 -2.99 8.33 -9.76
CA GLN A 29 -1.55 8.20 -10.04
C GLN A 29 -0.74 9.37 -9.50
N GLN A 30 -1.39 10.48 -9.15
CA GLN A 30 -0.67 11.63 -8.60
C GLN A 30 -0.06 11.29 -7.24
N PRO A 31 1.12 11.83 -6.93
CA PRO A 31 1.71 11.71 -5.61
C PRO A 31 0.77 12.19 -4.51
N THR A 32 0.78 11.49 -3.39
CA THR A 32 0.09 11.96 -2.18
C THR A 32 0.86 13.16 -1.60
N PRO A 33 0.21 14.27 -1.28
CA PRO A 33 0.87 15.41 -0.62
C PRO A 33 1.54 14.97 0.68
N VAL A 34 2.76 15.43 0.88
CA VAL A 34 3.49 15.18 2.13
C VAL A 34 2.91 16.10 3.22
N PRO A 35 2.54 15.58 4.40
CA PRO A 35 2.05 16.40 5.51
C PRO A 35 3.09 17.42 5.99
N GLU A 36 2.65 18.60 6.45
CA GLU A 36 3.54 19.67 6.90
C GLU A 36 4.48 19.24 8.05
N ASN A 37 3.99 18.41 8.96
CA ASN A 37 4.76 17.92 10.12
C ASN A 37 5.36 16.52 9.87
N TYR A 38 5.58 16.15 8.60
CA TYR A 38 6.11 14.84 8.25
C TYR A 38 7.57 14.69 8.68
N GLN A 39 7.83 13.65 9.45
CA GLN A 39 9.19 13.25 9.82
C GLN A 39 9.63 12.09 8.92
N THR A 40 10.72 12.32 8.19
CA THR A 40 11.30 11.29 7.33
C THR A 40 12.00 10.23 8.17
N THR A 41 11.66 8.97 7.95
CA THR A 41 12.38 7.83 8.48
C THR A 41 13.33 7.30 7.41
N ASN A 42 14.61 7.20 7.73
CA ASN A 42 15.64 6.77 6.79
C ASN A 42 15.71 5.24 6.68
N PHE A 43 16.10 4.74 5.53
CA PHE A 43 16.43 3.30 5.38
C PHE A 43 17.60 2.93 6.29
N GLY A 44 17.53 1.73 6.88
CA GLY A 44 18.46 1.27 7.91
C GLY A 44 18.18 1.79 9.33
N GLN A 45 17.26 2.73 9.50
CA GLN A 45 16.87 3.23 10.82
C GLN A 45 16.08 2.18 11.59
N LEU A 46 16.40 1.99 12.87
CA LEU A 46 15.68 1.11 13.78
C LEU A 46 14.28 1.65 14.05
N ILE A 47 13.26 0.83 13.85
CA ILE A 47 11.87 1.15 14.13
C ILE A 47 11.49 0.60 15.50
N THR A 48 11.11 1.49 16.42
CA THR A 48 10.63 1.09 17.74
C THR A 48 9.20 0.57 17.62
N LEU A 49 9.04 -0.74 17.80
CA LEU A 49 7.76 -1.43 17.78
C LEU A 49 7.29 -1.73 19.22
N LYS A 50 5.97 -1.73 19.42
CA LYS A 50 5.33 -2.19 20.65
C LYS A 50 4.86 -3.64 20.50
N ALA A 51 4.53 -4.28 21.62
CA ALA A 51 3.87 -5.59 21.59
C ALA A 51 2.52 -5.50 20.82
N PRO A 52 2.14 -6.52 20.03
CA PRO A 52 2.83 -7.80 19.89
C PRO A 52 3.97 -7.81 18.85
N LEU A 53 4.10 -6.77 18.00
CA LEU A 53 5.08 -6.75 16.89
C LEU A 53 6.53 -6.81 17.36
N ALA A 54 6.84 -6.20 18.49
CA ALA A 54 8.19 -6.21 19.07
C ALA A 54 8.71 -7.62 19.41
N ALA A 55 7.81 -8.57 19.59
CA ALA A 55 8.15 -9.96 19.86
C ALA A 55 8.46 -10.78 18.58
N LEU A 56 8.12 -10.25 17.40
CA LEU A 56 8.34 -10.92 16.12
C LEU A 56 9.80 -10.73 15.65
N LYS A 57 10.72 -11.42 16.33
CA LYS A 57 12.16 -11.43 15.99
C LYS A 57 12.50 -12.66 15.13
N ASN A 58 13.72 -12.67 14.61
CA ASN A 58 14.31 -13.77 13.82
C ASN A 58 13.76 -13.93 12.39
N LYS A 59 12.79 -13.13 11.97
CA LYS A 59 12.32 -13.05 10.58
C LYS A 59 12.02 -11.59 10.24
N PRO A 60 12.21 -11.18 9.00
CA PRO A 60 11.74 -9.88 8.54
C PRO A 60 10.25 -9.68 8.85
N LEU A 61 9.85 -8.44 9.07
CA LEU A 61 8.47 -8.07 9.33
C LEU A 61 7.92 -7.19 8.20
N PHE A 62 6.88 -7.69 7.55
CA PHE A 62 6.16 -6.94 6.53
C PHE A 62 4.88 -6.33 7.11
N LEU A 63 4.76 -5.01 7.06
CA LEU A 63 3.60 -4.26 7.52
C LEU A 63 2.81 -3.73 6.31
N HIS A 64 1.54 -4.09 6.24
CA HIS A 64 0.59 -3.59 5.26
C HIS A 64 -0.24 -2.46 5.86
N PHE A 65 0.07 -1.21 5.48
CA PHE A 65 -0.73 -0.05 5.86
C PHE A 65 -1.91 0.12 4.90
N PHE A 66 -3.09 0.11 5.45
CA PHE A 66 -4.29 0.05 4.63
C PHE A 66 -5.48 0.74 5.29
N ASN A 67 -6.33 1.37 4.47
CA ASN A 67 -7.61 1.92 4.90
C ASN A 67 -8.75 1.11 4.27
N PRO A 68 -9.64 0.47 5.08
CA PRO A 68 -10.71 -0.41 4.58
C PRO A 68 -11.76 0.30 3.74
N ASP A 69 -11.84 1.62 3.81
CA ASP A 69 -12.79 2.45 3.07
C ASP A 69 -12.21 3.02 1.78
N CYS A 70 -10.88 2.95 1.62
CA CYS A 70 -10.19 3.47 0.44
C CYS A 70 -10.23 2.47 -0.73
N PRO A 71 -10.71 2.86 -1.93
CA PRO A 71 -10.70 1.99 -3.10
C PRO A 71 -9.32 1.45 -3.46
N CYS A 72 -8.28 2.30 -3.39
CA CYS A 72 -6.91 1.89 -3.67
C CYS A 72 -6.43 0.77 -2.75
N SER A 73 -6.75 0.86 -1.46
CA SER A 73 -6.43 -0.18 -0.49
C SER A 73 -7.12 -1.51 -0.81
N ARG A 74 -8.39 -1.45 -1.24
CA ARG A 74 -9.15 -2.66 -1.61
C ARG A 74 -8.59 -3.37 -2.84
N PHE A 75 -8.11 -2.62 -3.84
CA PHE A 75 -7.44 -3.23 -5.00
C PHE A 75 -6.16 -3.95 -4.61
N ASN A 76 -5.45 -3.43 -3.62
CA ASN A 76 -4.15 -3.92 -3.20
C ASN A 76 -4.21 -5.24 -2.39
N ILE A 77 -5.32 -5.53 -1.73
CA ILE A 77 -5.49 -6.70 -0.86
C ILE A 77 -5.14 -8.02 -1.55
N LYS A 78 -5.49 -8.17 -2.84
CA LYS A 78 -5.17 -9.40 -3.58
C LYS A 78 -3.65 -9.61 -3.72
N ASN A 79 -2.91 -8.53 -4.01
CA ASN A 79 -1.46 -8.59 -4.11
C ASN A 79 -0.85 -8.91 -2.75
N PHE A 80 -1.28 -8.23 -1.69
CA PHE A 80 -0.84 -8.51 -0.33
C PHE A 80 -1.07 -9.97 0.08
N LYS A 81 -2.27 -10.52 -0.12
CA LYS A 81 -2.57 -11.94 0.17
C LYS A 81 -1.68 -12.89 -0.63
N SER A 82 -1.33 -12.55 -1.87
CA SER A 82 -0.39 -13.33 -2.67
C SER A 82 1.01 -13.35 -2.07
N LEU A 83 1.50 -12.20 -1.56
CA LEU A 83 2.78 -12.13 -0.84
C LEU A 83 2.76 -12.95 0.44
N VAL A 84 1.69 -12.85 1.23
CA VAL A 84 1.51 -13.68 2.44
C VAL A 84 1.59 -15.16 2.07
N LYS A 85 0.82 -15.61 1.07
CA LYS A 85 0.82 -17.02 0.63
C LYS A 85 2.21 -17.50 0.21
N GLN A 86 2.99 -16.64 -0.44
CA GLN A 86 4.30 -17.00 -0.99
C GLN A 86 5.41 -17.00 0.07
N TYR A 87 5.35 -16.08 1.06
CA TYR A 87 6.49 -15.80 1.94
C TYR A 87 6.25 -15.98 3.44
N ASN A 88 5.07 -16.45 3.89
CA ASN A 88 4.73 -16.56 5.32
C ASN A 88 5.65 -17.45 6.14
N THR A 89 6.38 -18.36 5.51
CA THR A 89 7.38 -19.20 6.20
C THR A 89 8.68 -18.45 6.50
N GLN A 90 9.00 -17.39 5.74
CA GLN A 90 10.25 -16.64 5.79
C GLN A 90 10.08 -15.22 6.34
N VAL A 91 8.88 -14.65 6.23
CA VAL A 91 8.55 -13.27 6.62
C VAL A 91 7.31 -13.27 7.51
N ASN A 92 7.36 -12.50 8.59
CA ASN A 92 6.18 -12.20 9.41
C ASN A 92 5.33 -11.13 8.72
N PHE A 93 4.02 -11.28 8.73
CA PHE A 93 3.09 -10.33 8.13
C PHE A 93 2.12 -9.77 9.15
N SER A 94 1.85 -8.48 9.08
CA SER A 94 0.79 -7.82 9.86
C SER A 94 0.13 -6.72 9.05
N VAL A 95 -1.14 -6.47 9.35
CA VAL A 95 -1.91 -5.34 8.79
C VAL A 95 -2.00 -4.24 9.82
N VAL A 96 -1.71 -3.01 9.43
CA VAL A 96 -1.93 -1.81 10.23
C VAL A 96 -3.08 -1.03 9.58
N VAL A 97 -4.22 -1.02 10.25
CA VAL A 97 -5.44 -0.37 9.77
C VAL A 97 -5.40 1.11 10.10
N MET A 98 -5.54 1.92 9.07
CA MET A 98 -5.52 3.38 9.12
C MET A 98 -6.91 3.91 8.79
N THR A 99 -7.73 4.14 9.79
CA THR A 99 -9.11 4.63 9.63
C THR A 99 -9.55 5.47 10.82
N THR A 100 -10.50 6.36 10.60
CA THR A 100 -11.19 7.12 11.66
C THR A 100 -12.48 6.44 12.12
N LYS A 101 -12.90 5.37 11.44
CA LYS A 101 -14.10 4.62 11.80
C LYS A 101 -13.78 3.52 12.81
N ASN A 102 -14.77 3.18 13.60
CA ASN A 102 -14.68 2.09 14.57
C ASN A 102 -14.93 0.75 13.85
N TYR A 103 -13.84 0.01 13.63
CA TYR A 103 -13.85 -1.37 13.18
C TYR A 103 -13.25 -2.25 14.27
N THR A 104 -13.73 -3.48 14.38
CA THR A 104 -13.06 -4.51 15.18
C THR A 104 -12.04 -5.28 14.32
N ILE A 105 -11.12 -5.99 14.99
CA ILE A 105 -10.15 -6.86 14.32
C ILE A 105 -10.88 -7.92 13.51
N GLU A 106 -11.90 -8.53 14.09
CA GLU A 106 -12.71 -9.60 13.50
C GLU A 106 -13.47 -9.12 12.26
N GLU A 107 -14.01 -7.90 12.29
CA GLU A 107 -14.66 -7.30 11.13
C GLU A 107 -13.71 -7.12 9.97
N ILE A 108 -12.50 -6.61 10.22
CA ILE A 108 -11.46 -6.44 9.18
C ILE A 108 -11.03 -7.79 8.65
N GLN A 109 -10.72 -8.75 9.53
CA GLN A 109 -10.31 -10.10 9.14
C GLN A 109 -11.39 -10.79 8.29
N LYS A 110 -12.66 -10.74 8.71
CA LYS A 110 -13.79 -11.33 7.97
C LYS A 110 -14.03 -10.62 6.63
N LYS A 111 -14.06 -9.26 6.63
CA LYS A 111 -14.35 -8.47 5.43
C LYS A 111 -13.33 -8.67 4.31
N PHE A 112 -12.07 -8.85 4.65
CA PHE A 112 -10.97 -8.98 3.69
C PHE A 112 -10.38 -10.39 3.61
N ASP A 113 -10.96 -11.34 4.35
CA ASP A 113 -10.51 -12.73 4.43
C ASP A 113 -9.00 -12.80 4.76
N LEU A 114 -8.65 -12.26 5.93
CA LEU A 114 -7.28 -12.16 6.43
C LEU A 114 -7.08 -13.08 7.62
N ASN A 115 -6.14 -14.02 7.51
CA ASN A 115 -5.75 -14.90 8.61
C ASN A 115 -4.35 -14.52 9.14
N ILE A 116 -4.18 -13.24 9.48
CA ILE A 116 -2.94 -12.64 9.97
C ILE A 116 -3.25 -11.58 11.02
N PRO A 117 -2.29 -11.16 11.85
CA PRO A 117 -2.48 -10.11 12.85
C PRO A 117 -2.92 -8.79 12.21
N VAL A 118 -3.93 -8.17 12.82
CA VAL A 118 -4.46 -6.85 12.45
C VAL A 118 -4.31 -5.91 13.64
N LEU A 119 -3.83 -4.71 13.42
CA LEU A 119 -3.57 -3.69 14.44
C LEU A 119 -4.20 -2.35 14.04
N PHE A 120 -4.60 -1.59 15.06
CA PHE A 120 -5.10 -0.22 14.95
C PHE A 120 -4.15 0.73 15.70
N ASP A 121 -2.90 0.85 15.23
CA ASP A 121 -1.90 1.70 15.86
C ASP A 121 -1.29 2.67 14.84
N SER A 122 -1.80 3.89 14.84
CA SER A 122 -1.32 4.96 13.94
C SER A 122 0.11 5.41 14.25
N ALA A 123 0.60 5.19 15.47
CA ALA A 123 1.97 5.54 15.84
C ALA A 123 2.99 4.71 15.04
N ILE A 124 2.65 3.47 14.66
CA ILE A 124 3.50 2.65 13.81
C ILE A 124 3.68 3.30 12.42
N ALA A 125 2.62 3.90 11.86
CA ALA A 125 2.70 4.61 10.59
C ALA A 125 3.69 5.78 10.67
N THR A 126 3.60 6.59 11.73
CA THR A 126 4.51 7.70 11.98
C THR A 126 5.95 7.22 12.14
N SER A 127 6.19 6.18 12.95
CA SER A 127 7.52 5.60 13.17
C SER A 127 8.15 5.06 11.89
N CYS A 128 7.35 4.50 10.99
CA CYS A 128 7.80 4.02 9.68
C CYS A 128 7.85 5.13 8.63
N GLY A 129 7.37 6.34 8.92
CA GLY A 129 7.27 7.44 7.96
C GLY A 129 6.21 7.18 6.86
N VAL A 130 5.10 6.53 7.21
CA VAL A 130 3.97 6.26 6.31
C VAL A 130 2.95 7.39 6.44
N TYR A 131 2.58 8.02 5.32
CA TYR A 131 1.60 9.12 5.27
C TYR A 131 0.49 8.91 4.23
N SER A 132 0.50 7.76 3.58
CA SER A 132 -0.47 7.40 2.54
C SER A 132 -0.85 5.92 2.63
N THR A 133 -2.02 5.54 2.11
CA THR A 133 -2.46 4.15 2.00
C THR A 133 -2.96 3.83 0.59
N PRO A 134 -2.70 2.62 0.06
CA PRO A 134 -1.93 1.53 0.67
C PRO A 134 -0.42 1.75 0.59
N GLN A 135 0.32 1.41 1.63
CA GLN A 135 1.78 1.33 1.59
C GLN A 135 2.30 0.02 2.17
N ALA A 136 3.42 -0.43 1.62
CA ALA A 136 4.20 -1.55 2.13
C ALA A 136 5.39 -1.03 2.93
N VAL A 137 5.63 -1.62 4.09
CA VAL A 137 6.86 -1.43 4.86
C VAL A 137 7.47 -2.81 5.12
N LEU A 138 8.74 -2.95 4.87
CA LEU A 138 9.51 -4.15 5.19
C LEU A 138 10.64 -3.77 6.16
N LEU A 139 10.65 -4.41 7.30
CA LEU A 139 11.71 -4.32 8.29
C LEU A 139 12.55 -5.60 8.24
N ASP A 140 13.84 -5.46 8.44
CA ASP A 140 14.74 -6.62 8.56
C ASP A 140 14.56 -7.36 9.91
N ASN A 141 15.40 -8.36 10.17
CA ASN A 141 15.36 -9.17 11.39
C ASN A 141 15.63 -8.36 12.68
N ASP A 142 16.31 -7.23 12.54
CA ASP A 142 16.61 -6.30 13.63
C ASP A 142 15.58 -5.17 13.73
N HIS A 143 14.50 -5.22 12.97
CA HIS A 143 13.48 -4.17 12.83
C HIS A 143 14.03 -2.84 12.25
N LYS A 144 15.08 -2.88 11.45
CA LYS A 144 15.53 -1.72 10.68
C LYS A 144 14.74 -1.61 9.39
N LEU A 145 14.41 -0.39 9.01
CA LEU A 145 13.63 -0.10 7.80
C LEU A 145 14.42 -0.47 6.55
N TYR A 146 14.01 -1.53 5.88
CA TYR A 146 14.60 -1.96 4.60
C TYR A 146 13.85 -1.37 3.40
N TYR A 147 12.52 -1.35 3.44
CA TYR A 147 11.68 -0.79 2.38
C TYR A 147 10.47 -0.07 2.96
N ARG A 148 10.13 1.06 2.37
CA ARG A 148 8.85 1.76 2.55
C ARG A 148 8.45 2.32 1.20
N GLY A 149 7.27 1.93 0.71
CA GLY A 149 6.82 2.42 -0.59
C GLY A 149 5.56 1.76 -1.10
N ASN A 150 5.36 1.95 -2.39
CA ASN A 150 4.21 1.44 -3.12
C ASN A 150 4.35 -0.06 -3.38
N TYR A 151 3.22 -0.74 -3.53
CA TYR A 151 3.22 -2.15 -3.94
C TYR A 151 3.61 -2.34 -5.39
N ASN A 152 3.16 -1.43 -6.24
CA ASN A 152 3.32 -1.52 -7.68
C ASN A 152 3.30 -0.10 -8.29
N LYS A 153 3.68 0.05 -9.55
CA LYS A 153 3.56 1.30 -10.29
C LYS A 153 2.09 1.70 -10.47
N SER A 154 1.21 0.73 -10.66
CA SER A 154 -0.24 0.95 -10.80
C SER A 154 -0.99 0.58 -9.52
N ARG A 155 -2.03 1.34 -9.19
CA ARG A 155 -2.94 1.05 -8.07
C ARG A 155 -3.62 -0.32 -8.14
N TYR A 156 -3.71 -0.91 -9.33
CA TYR A 156 -4.33 -2.21 -9.56
C TYR A 156 -3.39 -3.39 -9.25
N CYS A 157 -2.10 -3.13 -9.05
CA CYS A 157 -1.08 -4.13 -8.72
C CYS A 157 -1.01 -5.31 -9.71
N THR A 158 -1.22 -5.05 -11.00
CA THR A 158 -1.30 -6.10 -12.03
C THR A 158 0.03 -6.34 -12.76
N GLU A 159 0.98 -5.41 -12.66
CA GLU A 159 2.25 -5.49 -13.39
C GLU A 159 3.32 -6.18 -12.55
N GLU A 160 3.71 -7.40 -12.93
CA GLU A 160 4.70 -8.20 -12.18
C GLU A 160 6.10 -7.56 -12.18
N LYS A 161 6.51 -6.91 -13.28
CA LYS A 161 7.81 -6.25 -13.39
C LYS A 161 7.99 -5.07 -12.43
N THR A 162 6.90 -4.47 -11.99
CA THR A 162 6.89 -3.35 -11.04
C THR A 162 6.25 -3.73 -9.70
N ASN A 163 6.26 -5.02 -9.33
CA ASN A 163 5.84 -5.49 -8.02
C ASN A 163 6.91 -5.18 -6.98
N TYR A 164 6.99 -3.90 -6.58
CA TYR A 164 8.04 -3.38 -5.71
C TYR A 164 8.06 -4.06 -4.34
N ALA A 165 6.90 -4.34 -3.78
CA ALA A 165 6.81 -5.04 -2.49
C ALA A 165 7.40 -6.46 -2.56
N LYS A 166 7.13 -7.20 -3.64
CA LYS A 166 7.74 -8.52 -3.89
C LYS A 166 9.24 -8.40 -4.11
N MET A 167 9.67 -7.41 -4.90
CA MET A 167 11.10 -7.16 -5.12
C MET A 167 11.81 -6.87 -3.80
N ALA A 168 11.22 -6.07 -2.91
CA ALA A 168 11.78 -5.77 -1.60
C ALA A 168 11.94 -7.03 -0.75
N ILE A 169 10.91 -7.88 -0.66
CA ILE A 169 10.99 -9.15 0.08
C ILE A 169 12.09 -10.04 -0.51
N THR A 170 12.10 -10.22 -1.83
CA THR A 170 13.09 -11.07 -2.50
C THR A 170 14.51 -10.56 -2.29
N GLY A 171 14.71 -9.23 -2.38
CA GLY A 171 16.03 -8.63 -2.17
C GLY A 171 16.54 -8.78 -0.74
N LEU A 172 15.64 -8.62 0.25
CA LEU A 172 16.02 -8.81 1.65
C LEU A 172 16.36 -10.27 1.98
N LEU A 173 15.61 -11.23 1.39
CA LEU A 173 15.84 -12.66 1.61
C LEU A 173 17.05 -13.21 0.85
N ASN A 174 17.47 -12.56 -0.25
CA ASN A 174 18.63 -12.93 -1.03
C ASN A 174 19.84 -12.05 -0.66
N ASP A 175 20.43 -12.30 0.51
CA ASP A 175 21.66 -11.69 1.03
C ASP A 175 21.66 -10.15 1.13
N HIS A 176 20.53 -9.56 1.49
CA HIS A 176 20.39 -8.12 1.67
C HIS A 176 20.82 -7.29 0.44
N ALA A 177 20.61 -7.84 -0.77
CA ALA A 177 20.91 -7.12 -1.99
C ALA A 177 20.26 -5.73 -1.96
N THR A 178 21.08 -4.68 -1.96
CA THR A 178 20.59 -3.30 -1.97
C THR A 178 19.91 -3.05 -3.30
N ILE A 179 18.58 -3.18 -3.33
CA ILE A 179 17.81 -2.88 -4.53
C ILE A 179 17.66 -1.36 -4.63
N ALA A 180 18.16 -0.80 -5.73
CA ALA A 180 17.92 0.60 -6.05
C ALA A 180 16.45 0.77 -6.50
N PHE A 181 15.59 1.18 -5.59
CA PHE A 181 14.20 1.49 -5.92
C PHE A 181 14.09 2.84 -6.63
N ASN A 182 13.33 2.88 -7.70
CA ASN A 182 13.07 4.11 -8.45
C ASN A 182 12.05 5.01 -7.73
N LYS A 183 11.88 6.23 -8.23
CA LYS A 183 10.93 7.22 -7.68
C LYS A 183 9.51 6.67 -7.61
N SER A 184 9.06 5.89 -8.59
CA SER A 184 7.71 5.32 -8.61
C SER A 184 7.47 4.28 -7.51
N ALA A 185 8.52 3.63 -7.02
CA ALA A 185 8.44 2.73 -5.87
C ALA A 185 8.33 3.49 -4.54
N LEU A 186 9.07 4.60 -4.40
CA LEU A 186 9.26 5.29 -3.11
C LEU A 186 8.32 6.48 -2.90
N GLN A 187 7.88 7.13 -3.97
CA GLN A 187 6.96 8.26 -3.89
C GLN A 187 5.52 7.76 -3.71
N ALA A 188 4.97 7.97 -2.52
CA ALA A 188 3.62 7.51 -2.19
C ALA A 188 2.57 8.07 -3.16
N TYR A 189 1.70 7.21 -3.61
CA TYR A 189 0.43 7.54 -4.24
C TYR A 189 -0.68 6.79 -3.49
N GLY A 190 -1.91 7.28 -3.57
CA GLY A 190 -3.01 6.67 -2.82
C GLY A 190 -3.77 7.72 -2.02
N CYS A 191 -4.43 7.29 -0.96
CA CYS A 191 -5.20 8.18 -0.11
C CYS A 191 -4.35 8.74 1.03
N GLN A 192 -4.52 10.03 1.31
CA GLN A 192 -3.85 10.68 2.44
C GLN A 192 -4.42 10.18 3.76
N LEU A 193 -3.55 10.01 4.77
CA LEU A 193 -3.95 9.67 6.13
C LEU A 193 -4.41 10.92 6.92
N PRO A 194 -5.33 10.75 7.87
CA PRO A 194 -6.09 9.54 8.23
C PRO A 194 -7.36 9.34 7.38
N ASN A 195 -7.75 10.33 6.61
CA ASN A 195 -8.96 10.33 5.80
C ASN A 195 -8.66 9.75 4.41
N CYS A 196 -9.65 9.04 3.84
CA CYS A 196 -9.54 8.55 2.47
C CYS A 196 -9.87 9.69 1.48
N THR A 197 -9.08 10.75 1.51
CA THR A 197 -9.17 11.88 0.59
C THR A 197 -8.02 11.85 -0.42
N LYS A 198 -8.33 12.32 -1.63
CA LYS A 198 -7.34 12.60 -2.65
C LYS A 198 -7.68 13.90 -3.37
#